data_dd7994b666d7d8721516cd68f2956866
#
_entry.id   dd7994b666d7d8721516cd68f2956866
#
_cell.length_a   1.000
_cell.length_b   1.000
_cell.length_c   1.000
_cell.angle_alpha   90.00
_cell.angle_beta   90.00
_cell.angle_gamma   90.00
#
_symmetry.space_group_name_H-M   'P 1'
#
loop_
_entity.id
_entity.type
_entity.pdbx_description
1 polymer ?
#
loop_
_entity_poly.entity_id
_entity_poly.type
_entity_poly.pdbx_seq_one_letter_code
_entity_poly.pdbx_strand_id
1 'polypeptide(L)'
;MEVLSEHQCQGWMEGYLLTGRHGFFSCYEAFIHIVDSMVNQHAKWLKVSRGIPWRMPLASFNYLLSSHVWRQDHNGFSHQDPGFIDHVVNKKADVIRVYLPPDANCLLSVADHCLRSRHYVNVIVAGKQRAPQWLGMDEAIIHCTAGIGIWEWASNDRDSAPDVVMACCGDVPTMETLGAVSF
;
A
#
# COMPACT_ATOMS: atom_id res chain seq x y z
N MET A 1 -20.39 -15.15 6.26
CA MET A 1 -21.23 -14.55 5.21
C MET A 1 -20.32 -14.33 4.01
N GLU A 2 -20.67 -14.85 2.88
CA GLU A 2 -19.94 -14.68 1.63
C GLU A 2 -20.61 -13.59 0.81
N VAL A 3 -19.82 -12.64 0.29
CA VAL A 3 -20.30 -11.52 -0.52
C VAL A 3 -19.38 -11.38 -1.73
N LEU A 4 -19.97 -11.49 -2.91
CA LEU A 4 -19.28 -11.40 -4.19
C LEU A 4 -19.47 -10.00 -4.81
N SER A 5 -19.26 -8.95 -4.02
CA SER A 5 -19.40 -7.58 -4.46
C SER A 5 -18.41 -6.69 -3.73
N GLU A 6 -17.41 -6.21 -4.44
CA GLU A 6 -16.44 -5.25 -3.93
C GLU A 6 -17.11 -3.94 -3.49
N HIS A 7 -18.14 -3.48 -4.21
CA HIS A 7 -18.91 -2.30 -3.84
C HIS A 7 -19.59 -2.46 -2.48
N GLN A 8 -20.19 -3.63 -2.23
CA GLN A 8 -20.86 -3.89 -0.96
C GLN A 8 -19.85 -4.03 0.18
N CYS A 9 -18.71 -4.69 -0.05
CA CYS A 9 -17.63 -4.79 0.91
C CYS A 9 -17.04 -3.41 1.23
N GLN A 10 -16.87 -2.54 0.24
CA GLN A 10 -16.47 -1.15 0.40
C GLN A 10 -17.47 -0.40 1.31
N GLY A 11 -18.74 -0.45 1.01
CA GLY A 11 -19.77 0.23 1.80
C GLY A 11 -19.85 -0.28 3.25
N TRP A 12 -19.71 -1.58 3.46
CA TRP A 12 -19.65 -2.14 4.80
C TRP A 12 -18.42 -1.69 5.58
N MET A 13 -17.27 -1.66 4.92
CA MET A 13 -16.05 -1.18 5.54
C MET A 13 -16.17 0.30 5.92
N GLU A 14 -16.72 1.14 5.05
CA GLU A 14 -16.98 2.55 5.37
C GLU A 14 -17.88 2.70 6.61
N GLY A 15 -18.99 1.97 6.67
CA GLY A 15 -19.87 1.95 7.84
C GLY A 15 -19.16 1.48 9.11
N TYR A 16 -18.31 0.46 8.99
CA TYR A 16 -17.53 -0.07 10.12
C TYR A 16 -16.53 0.95 10.69
N LEU A 17 -15.84 1.68 9.81
CA LEU A 17 -14.90 2.74 10.20
C LEU A 17 -15.61 3.89 10.92
N LEU A 18 -16.85 4.21 10.55
CA LEU A 18 -17.66 5.23 11.20
C LEU A 18 -17.99 4.90 12.68
N THR A 19 -17.93 3.63 13.06
CA THR A 19 -18.11 3.20 14.45
C THR A 19 -16.84 3.30 15.29
N GLY A 20 -15.76 3.85 14.75
CA GLY A 20 -14.46 3.99 15.41
C GLY A 20 -13.59 2.73 15.35
N ARG A 21 -14.05 1.70 14.67
CA ARG A 21 -13.30 0.46 14.43
C ARG A 21 -12.39 0.60 13.21
N HIS A 22 -11.46 -0.32 13.04
CA HIS A 22 -10.51 -0.33 11.92
C HIS A 22 -10.34 -1.73 11.36
N GLY A 23 -9.86 -1.81 10.12
CA GLY A 23 -9.67 -3.07 9.41
C GLY A 23 -9.01 -2.88 8.05
N PHE A 24 -8.95 -3.96 7.30
CA PHE A 24 -8.46 -3.98 5.93
C PHE A 24 -9.54 -4.43 4.98
N PHE A 25 -9.57 -3.79 3.81
CA PHE A 25 -10.26 -4.30 2.63
C PHE A 25 -9.21 -4.94 1.71
N SER A 26 -9.20 -6.25 1.63
CA SER A 26 -8.26 -6.97 0.78
C SER A 26 -8.89 -7.31 -0.56
N CYS A 27 -8.18 -7.00 -1.64
CA CYS A 27 -8.57 -7.30 -3.00
C CYS A 27 -7.33 -7.47 -3.87
N TYR A 28 -7.47 -8.03 -5.07
CA TYR A 28 -6.41 -7.98 -6.08
C TYR A 28 -6.36 -6.61 -6.74
N GLU A 29 -5.17 -6.13 -7.04
CA GLU A 29 -5.01 -4.86 -7.75
C GLU A 29 -5.78 -4.83 -9.08
N ALA A 30 -5.77 -5.97 -9.80
CA ALA A 30 -6.46 -6.12 -11.07
C ALA A 30 -7.98 -5.89 -11.02
N PHE A 31 -8.60 -6.00 -9.84
CA PHE A 31 -10.05 -5.88 -9.67
C PHE A 31 -10.49 -4.71 -8.83
N ILE A 32 -9.60 -4.12 -8.05
CA ILE A 32 -9.97 -3.04 -7.12
C ILE A 32 -10.47 -1.78 -7.83
N HIS A 33 -10.09 -1.56 -9.08
CA HIS A 33 -10.53 -0.41 -9.87
C HIS A 33 -12.05 -0.31 -10.01
N ILE A 34 -12.76 -1.41 -9.85
CA ILE A 34 -14.24 -1.43 -9.86
C ILE A 34 -14.87 -0.52 -8.79
N VAL A 35 -14.18 -0.29 -7.65
CA VAL A 35 -14.68 0.58 -6.56
C VAL A 35 -14.17 2.02 -6.62
N ASP A 36 -13.54 2.40 -7.71
CA ASP A 36 -12.83 3.67 -7.86
C ASP A 36 -13.71 4.91 -7.56
N SER A 37 -14.94 4.89 -8.05
CA SER A 37 -15.91 5.96 -7.77
C SER A 37 -16.22 6.10 -6.27
N MET A 38 -16.32 4.98 -5.55
CA MET A 38 -16.55 4.96 -4.11
C MET A 38 -15.32 5.48 -3.35
N VAL A 39 -14.13 5.06 -3.76
CA VAL A 39 -12.86 5.57 -3.20
C VAL A 39 -12.78 7.09 -3.34
N ASN A 40 -13.14 7.62 -4.51
CA ASN A 40 -13.19 9.06 -4.75
C ASN A 40 -14.15 9.78 -3.81
N GLN A 41 -15.34 9.24 -3.63
CA GLN A 41 -16.33 9.83 -2.73
C GLN A 41 -15.87 9.76 -1.28
N HIS A 42 -15.34 8.63 -0.86
CA HIS A 42 -14.80 8.46 0.49
C HIS A 42 -13.65 9.43 0.79
N ALA A 43 -12.72 9.60 -0.13
CA ALA A 43 -11.61 10.55 0.01
C ALA A 43 -12.09 12.01 0.11
N LYS A 44 -13.06 12.42 -0.71
CA LYS A 44 -13.70 13.75 -0.62
C LYS A 44 -14.39 13.95 0.73
N TRP A 45 -15.14 12.95 1.15
CA TRP A 45 -15.86 12.97 2.40
C TRP A 45 -14.92 13.06 3.61
N LEU A 46 -13.83 12.30 3.64
CA LEU A 46 -12.78 12.42 4.67
C LEU A 46 -12.23 13.84 4.75
N LYS A 47 -11.92 14.43 3.59
CA LYS A 47 -11.38 15.80 3.52
C LYS A 47 -12.36 16.82 4.12
N VAL A 48 -13.65 16.73 3.78
CA VAL A 48 -14.68 17.63 4.31
C VAL A 48 -14.89 17.40 5.81
N SER A 49 -14.93 16.14 6.25
CA SER A 49 -15.18 15.79 7.66
C SER A 49 -14.11 16.29 8.62
N ARG A 50 -12.87 16.48 8.17
CA ARG A 50 -11.78 17.07 8.97
C ARG A 50 -12.08 18.50 9.41
N GLY A 51 -12.82 19.25 8.62
CA GLY A 51 -13.22 20.64 8.92
C GLY A 51 -14.39 20.77 9.89
N ILE A 52 -14.98 19.67 10.37
CA ILE A 52 -16.14 19.67 11.25
C ILE A 52 -15.68 19.57 12.72
N PRO A 53 -15.77 20.67 13.52
CA PRO A 53 -15.10 20.73 14.84
C PRO A 53 -15.60 19.72 15.87
N TRP A 54 -16.85 19.30 15.77
CA TRP A 54 -17.47 18.36 16.72
C TRP A 54 -17.30 16.89 16.32
N ARG A 55 -16.74 16.62 15.14
CA ARG A 55 -16.59 15.26 14.65
C ARG A 55 -15.30 14.62 15.16
N MET A 56 -15.43 13.44 15.74
CA MET A 56 -14.26 12.64 16.15
C MET A 56 -13.43 12.22 14.94
N PRO A 57 -12.10 12.11 15.08
CA PRO A 57 -11.23 11.59 14.05
C PRO A 57 -11.65 10.18 13.61
N LEU A 58 -11.77 9.99 12.31
CA LEU A 58 -12.21 8.74 11.70
C LEU A 58 -11.02 7.79 11.51
N ALA A 59 -11.25 6.50 11.72
CA ALA A 59 -10.27 5.48 11.36
C ALA A 59 -10.01 5.52 9.85
N SER A 60 -8.75 5.33 9.48
CA SER A 60 -8.37 5.30 8.06
C SER A 60 -8.93 4.09 7.34
N PHE A 61 -9.25 4.28 6.07
CA PHE A 61 -9.60 3.17 5.19
C PHE A 61 -8.32 2.53 4.66
N ASN A 62 -8.13 1.23 4.91
CA ASN A 62 -6.92 0.52 4.54
C ASN A 62 -7.22 -0.52 3.46
N TYR A 63 -6.68 -0.32 2.25
CA TYR A 63 -6.67 -1.32 1.20
C TYR A 63 -5.40 -2.16 1.30
N LEU A 64 -5.55 -3.48 1.17
CA LEU A 64 -4.45 -4.42 0.99
C LEU A 64 -4.61 -5.09 -0.36
N LEU A 65 -3.80 -4.69 -1.32
CA LEU A 65 -3.80 -5.23 -2.67
C LEU A 65 -2.81 -6.39 -2.73
N SER A 66 -3.35 -7.60 -2.70
CA SER A 66 -2.58 -8.84 -2.51
C SER A 66 -2.09 -9.50 -3.79
N SER A 67 -2.42 -8.96 -4.97
CA SER A 67 -1.90 -9.38 -6.27
C SER A 67 -1.73 -8.13 -7.13
N HIS A 68 -0.52 -7.84 -7.55
CA HIS A 68 -0.14 -6.60 -8.21
C HIS A 68 0.30 -6.83 -9.67
N VAL A 69 0.46 -5.76 -10.42
CA VAL A 69 0.76 -5.78 -11.87
C VAL A 69 2.05 -6.52 -12.21
N TRP A 70 3.06 -6.51 -11.35
CA TRP A 70 4.34 -7.19 -11.59
C TRP A 70 4.25 -8.72 -11.48
N ARG A 71 3.22 -9.22 -10.80
CA ARG A 71 3.02 -10.66 -10.59
C ARG A 71 1.54 -10.98 -10.50
N GLN A 72 0.87 -11.00 -11.64
CA GLN A 72 -0.57 -11.25 -11.75
C GLN A 72 -0.89 -12.76 -11.82
N ASP A 73 -0.33 -13.53 -10.92
CA ASP A 73 -0.54 -14.97 -10.87
C ASP A 73 -2.02 -15.31 -10.69
N HIS A 74 -2.52 -16.20 -11.54
CA HIS A 74 -3.87 -16.81 -11.44
C HIS A 74 -5.07 -15.87 -11.65
N ASN A 75 -4.88 -14.68 -12.19
CA ASN A 75 -5.98 -13.74 -12.39
C ASN A 75 -6.65 -13.86 -13.77
N GLY A 76 -6.10 -14.63 -14.70
CA GLY A 76 -6.59 -14.74 -16.08
C GLY A 76 -6.30 -13.48 -16.92
N PHE A 77 -6.47 -13.59 -18.24
CA PHE A 77 -6.14 -12.50 -19.15
C PHE A 77 -7.24 -11.45 -19.31
N SER A 78 -8.48 -11.83 -19.13
CA SER A 78 -9.62 -11.10 -19.68
C SER A 78 -10.25 -10.07 -18.75
N HIS A 79 -9.86 -10.01 -17.49
CA HIS A 79 -10.55 -9.22 -16.46
C HIS A 79 -9.61 -8.37 -15.61
N GLN A 80 -8.40 -8.12 -16.09
CA GLN A 80 -7.42 -7.34 -15.35
C GLN A 80 -7.49 -5.87 -15.73
N ASP A 81 -7.70 -5.01 -14.75
CA ASP A 81 -7.71 -3.57 -14.91
C ASP A 81 -6.80 -2.92 -13.84
N PRO A 82 -5.48 -2.80 -14.12
CA PRO A 82 -4.49 -2.36 -13.12
C PRO A 82 -4.40 -0.84 -12.95
N GLY A 83 -5.39 -0.07 -13.34
CA GLY A 83 -5.37 1.41 -13.31
C GLY A 83 -5.56 2.05 -11.95
N PHE A 84 -5.84 1.29 -10.89
CA PHE A 84 -6.19 1.85 -9.58
C PHE A 84 -5.06 2.65 -8.93
N ILE A 85 -3.82 2.16 -8.98
CA ILE A 85 -2.66 2.87 -8.39
C ILE A 85 -2.44 4.19 -9.09
N ASP A 86 -2.47 4.23 -10.41
CA ASP A 86 -2.36 5.46 -11.21
C ASP A 86 -3.44 6.48 -10.85
N HIS A 87 -4.64 6.00 -10.56
CA HIS A 87 -5.73 6.84 -10.12
C HIS A 87 -5.47 7.45 -8.73
N VAL A 88 -5.05 6.64 -7.76
CA VAL A 88 -4.90 7.11 -6.37
C VAL A 88 -3.66 7.96 -6.14
N VAL A 89 -2.55 7.76 -6.86
CA VAL A 89 -1.33 8.57 -6.71
C VAL A 89 -1.53 10.03 -7.15
N ASN A 90 -2.54 10.31 -7.95
CA ASN A 90 -2.92 11.67 -8.36
C ASN A 90 -3.69 12.44 -7.29
N LYS A 91 -4.05 11.81 -6.17
CA LYS A 91 -4.75 12.46 -5.06
C LYS A 91 -3.75 13.14 -4.12
N LYS A 92 -4.26 14.04 -3.28
CA LYS A 92 -3.41 14.73 -2.30
C LYS A 92 -2.90 13.75 -1.23
N ALA A 93 -1.62 13.83 -0.90
CA ALA A 93 -0.98 13.00 0.11
C ALA A 93 -1.49 13.24 1.54
N ASP A 94 -2.23 14.32 1.77
CA ASP A 94 -2.91 14.58 3.04
C ASP A 94 -4.17 13.70 3.24
N VAL A 95 -4.63 13.03 2.18
CA VAL A 95 -5.80 12.13 2.22
C VAL A 95 -5.42 10.71 1.82
N ILE A 96 -4.66 10.53 0.73
CA ILE A 96 -4.30 9.20 0.22
C ILE A 96 -2.81 8.97 0.36
N ARG A 97 -2.44 7.77 0.80
CA ARG A 97 -1.07 7.29 0.89
C ARG A 97 -0.96 5.92 0.24
N VAL A 98 0.12 5.72 -0.50
CA VAL A 98 0.45 4.44 -1.14
C VAL A 98 1.72 3.90 -0.52
N TYR A 99 1.72 2.63 -0.17
CA TYR A 99 2.83 1.93 0.45
C TYR A 99 3.21 0.73 -0.41
N LEU A 100 4.47 0.61 -0.71
CA LEU A 100 5.04 -0.44 -1.55
C LEU A 100 6.15 -1.15 -0.77
N PRO A 101 5.80 -1.95 0.26
CA PRO A 101 6.78 -2.62 1.11
C PRO A 101 7.60 -3.65 0.31
N PRO A 102 8.93 -3.68 0.51
CA PRO A 102 9.81 -4.60 -0.20
C PRO A 102 9.80 -6.03 0.35
N ASP A 103 9.36 -6.22 1.60
CA ASP A 103 9.33 -7.50 2.29
C ASP A 103 8.24 -7.59 3.37
N ALA A 104 8.13 -8.75 4.01
CA ALA A 104 7.09 -9.02 4.99
C ALA A 104 7.24 -8.21 6.29
N ASN A 105 8.45 -7.93 6.76
CA ASN A 105 8.66 -7.12 7.97
C ASN A 105 8.29 -5.65 7.71
N CYS A 106 8.62 -5.12 6.55
CA CYS A 106 8.16 -3.81 6.12
C CYS A 106 6.64 -3.77 5.97
N LEU A 107 6.02 -4.83 5.41
CA LEU A 107 4.56 -4.95 5.33
C LEU A 107 3.90 -4.93 6.71
N LEU A 108 4.44 -5.65 7.68
CA LEU A 108 3.93 -5.66 9.06
C LEU A 108 4.04 -4.28 9.71
N SER A 109 5.18 -3.61 9.57
CA SER A 109 5.40 -2.26 10.09
C SER A 109 4.41 -1.24 9.48
N VAL A 110 4.24 -1.28 8.16
CA VAL A 110 3.26 -0.43 7.44
C VAL A 110 1.84 -0.74 7.86
N ALA A 111 1.47 -2.02 7.98
CA ALA A 111 0.11 -2.42 8.38
C ALA A 111 -0.25 -1.91 9.77
N ASP A 112 0.65 -2.03 10.74
CA ASP A 112 0.48 -1.48 12.08
C ASP A 112 0.29 0.04 12.06
N HIS A 113 1.14 0.75 11.31
CA HIS A 113 1.00 2.19 11.09
C HIS A 113 -0.37 2.56 10.49
N CYS A 114 -0.81 1.86 9.46
CA CYS A 114 -2.07 2.11 8.78
C CYS A 114 -3.27 1.88 9.70
N LEU A 115 -3.27 0.82 10.52
CA LEU A 115 -4.33 0.53 11.48
C LEU A 115 -4.45 1.62 12.56
N ARG A 116 -3.34 2.20 12.97
CA ARG A 116 -3.34 3.31 13.95
C ARG A 116 -3.66 4.67 13.35
N SER A 117 -3.52 4.83 12.03
CA SER A 117 -3.71 6.09 11.36
C SER A 117 -5.18 6.56 11.34
N ARG A 118 -5.39 7.86 11.18
CA ARG A 118 -6.71 8.49 11.14
C ARG A 118 -6.81 9.42 9.93
N HIS A 119 -7.99 9.50 9.34
CA HIS A 119 -8.32 10.38 8.23
C HIS A 119 -7.56 10.13 6.93
N TYR A 120 -7.07 8.92 6.70
CA TYR A 120 -6.42 8.55 5.46
C TYR A 120 -7.16 7.45 4.72
N VAL A 121 -6.92 7.40 3.44
CA VAL A 121 -7.08 6.20 2.63
C VAL A 121 -5.67 5.67 2.38
N ASN A 122 -5.34 4.54 2.97
CA ASN A 122 -4.06 3.88 2.82
C ASN A 122 -4.19 2.76 1.79
N VAL A 123 -3.30 2.71 0.84
CA VAL A 123 -3.22 1.64 -0.17
C VAL A 123 -1.90 0.93 0.00
N ILE A 124 -1.94 -0.33 0.38
CA ILE A 124 -0.77 -1.18 0.58
C ILE A 124 -0.76 -2.21 -0.55
N VAL A 125 0.33 -2.26 -1.29
CA VAL A 125 0.52 -3.22 -2.39
C VAL A 125 1.55 -4.25 -1.97
N ALA A 126 1.14 -5.51 -1.89
CA ALA A 126 2.01 -6.60 -1.47
C ALA A 126 1.65 -7.90 -2.19
N GLY A 127 2.64 -8.62 -2.67
CA GLY A 127 2.43 -9.92 -3.32
C GLY A 127 1.92 -10.98 -2.34
N LYS A 128 1.12 -11.91 -2.83
CA LYS A 128 0.63 -13.07 -2.06
C LYS A 128 1.58 -14.28 -2.11
N GLN A 129 2.59 -14.20 -2.96
CA GLN A 129 3.58 -15.27 -3.11
C GLN A 129 4.71 -15.11 -2.10
N ARG A 130 5.40 -16.22 -1.83
CA ARG A 130 6.60 -16.17 -1.00
C ARG A 130 7.68 -15.34 -1.69
N ALA A 131 8.29 -14.45 -0.93
CA ALA A 131 9.35 -13.57 -1.39
C ALA A 131 10.52 -13.58 -0.38
N PRO A 132 11.72 -13.19 -0.79
CA PRO A 132 12.84 -13.01 0.13
C PRO A 132 12.52 -12.00 1.23
N GLN A 133 13.16 -12.19 2.38
CA GLN A 133 13.12 -11.28 3.51
C GLN A 133 14.45 -10.54 3.55
N TRP A 134 14.40 -9.21 3.44
CA TRP A 134 15.59 -8.36 3.30
C TRP A 134 16.03 -7.73 4.61
N LEU A 135 15.07 -7.18 5.37
CA LEU A 135 15.34 -6.43 6.60
C LEU A 135 14.86 -7.18 7.84
N GLY A 136 15.63 -7.14 8.91
CA GLY A 136 15.15 -7.51 10.23
C GLY A 136 14.00 -6.59 10.68
N MET A 137 13.24 -6.96 11.71
CA MET A 137 12.07 -6.17 12.13
C MET A 137 12.45 -4.76 12.58
N ASP A 138 13.54 -4.62 13.32
CA ASP A 138 14.00 -3.31 13.82
C ASP A 138 14.44 -2.40 12.65
N GLU A 139 15.17 -2.95 11.70
CA GLU A 139 15.58 -2.24 10.47
C GLU A 139 14.36 -1.84 9.62
N ALA A 140 13.38 -2.73 9.51
CA ALA A 140 12.13 -2.47 8.78
C ALA A 140 11.34 -1.32 9.41
N ILE A 141 11.27 -1.25 10.74
CA ILE A 141 10.62 -0.13 11.46
C ILE A 141 11.33 1.19 11.15
N ILE A 142 12.66 1.21 11.20
CA ILE A 142 13.46 2.41 10.89
C ILE A 142 13.23 2.83 9.43
N HIS A 143 13.33 1.87 8.50
CA HIS A 143 13.13 2.09 7.06
C HIS A 143 11.72 2.64 6.76
N CYS A 144 10.69 2.01 7.28
CA CYS A 144 9.30 2.43 7.05
C CYS A 144 8.97 3.77 7.71
N THR A 145 9.61 4.11 8.83
CA THR A 145 9.44 5.41 9.49
C THR A 145 10.04 6.54 8.64
N ALA A 146 11.20 6.30 8.02
CA ALA A 146 11.82 7.24 7.09
C ALA A 146 11.08 7.32 5.74
N GLY A 147 10.44 6.23 5.33
CA GLY A 147 9.70 6.09 4.07
C GLY A 147 10.55 5.80 2.85
N ILE A 148 11.86 6.03 2.93
CA ILE A 148 12.88 5.68 1.95
C ILE A 148 14.20 5.48 2.70
N GLY A 149 15.07 4.61 2.20
CA GLY A 149 16.37 4.36 2.82
C GLY A 149 17.40 3.87 1.82
N ILE A 150 18.66 4.07 2.16
CA ILE A 150 19.79 3.51 1.44
C ILE A 150 20.14 2.16 2.07
N TRP A 151 20.27 1.16 1.23
CA TRP A 151 20.70 -0.17 1.66
C TRP A 151 22.21 -0.34 1.39
N GLU A 152 23.02 0.10 2.33
CA GLU A 152 24.47 0.08 2.21
C GLU A 152 25.02 -1.34 1.98
N TRP A 153 24.37 -2.36 2.56
CA TRP A 153 24.77 -3.75 2.39
C TRP A 153 24.59 -4.26 0.95
N ALA A 154 23.72 -3.61 0.17
CA ALA A 154 23.46 -3.91 -1.25
C ALA A 154 24.26 -3.00 -2.20
N SER A 155 25.06 -2.06 -1.68
CA SER A 155 25.84 -1.12 -2.48
C SER A 155 27.22 -1.68 -2.76
N ASN A 156 27.72 -1.52 -3.99
CA ASN A 156 29.05 -1.96 -4.40
C ASN A 156 30.15 -1.03 -3.87
N ASP A 157 29.85 0.24 -3.76
CA ASP A 157 30.81 1.29 -3.46
C ASP A 157 30.35 2.06 -2.21
N ARG A 158 31.01 1.78 -1.09
CA ARG A 158 30.65 2.33 0.22
C ARG A 158 31.46 3.54 0.61
N ASP A 159 32.65 3.71 0.01
CA ASP A 159 33.66 4.67 0.44
C ASP A 159 33.79 5.86 -0.52
N SER A 160 33.05 5.88 -1.62
CA SER A 160 33.06 6.94 -2.63
C SER A 160 31.66 7.33 -3.09
N ALA A 161 31.52 8.44 -3.77
CA ALA A 161 30.27 8.83 -4.40
C ALA A 161 29.93 7.83 -5.52
N PRO A 162 28.70 7.27 -5.55
CA PRO A 162 28.33 6.30 -6.56
C PRO A 162 28.18 6.97 -7.94
N ASP A 163 28.63 6.30 -9.00
CA ASP A 163 28.40 6.73 -10.38
C ASP A 163 26.94 6.51 -10.81
N VAL A 164 26.27 5.49 -10.24
CA VAL A 164 24.88 5.15 -10.54
C VAL A 164 24.14 4.87 -9.24
N VAL A 165 22.95 5.45 -9.12
CA VAL A 165 22.01 5.16 -8.03
C VAL A 165 20.79 4.47 -8.60
N MET A 166 20.49 3.26 -8.09
CA MET A 166 19.27 2.53 -8.44
C MET A 166 18.24 2.71 -7.32
N ALA A 167 17.01 3.03 -7.70
CA ALA A 167 15.88 3.15 -6.77
C ALA A 167 14.78 2.16 -7.14
N CYS A 168 14.19 1.51 -6.14
CA CYS A 168 13.09 0.57 -6.32
C CYS A 168 12.11 0.66 -5.15
N CYS A 169 10.92 0.09 -5.34
CA CYS A 169 9.91 -0.05 -4.29
C CYS A 169 9.02 -1.26 -4.59
N GLY A 170 8.46 -1.87 -3.55
CA GLY A 170 7.68 -3.08 -3.68
C GLY A 170 8.53 -4.36 -3.68
N ASP A 171 7.89 -5.50 -3.55
CA ASP A 171 8.54 -6.80 -3.38
C ASP A 171 9.28 -7.28 -4.65
N VAL A 172 8.62 -7.29 -5.80
CA VAL A 172 9.22 -7.77 -7.06
C VAL A 172 10.29 -6.82 -7.59
N PRO A 173 10.03 -5.49 -7.73
CA PRO A 173 11.07 -4.58 -8.21
C PRO A 173 12.31 -4.54 -7.31
N THR A 174 12.16 -4.68 -6.00
CA THR A 174 13.30 -4.76 -5.08
C THR A 174 14.13 -6.00 -5.33
N MET A 175 13.50 -7.15 -5.49
CA MET A 175 14.19 -8.40 -5.80
C MET A 175 14.95 -8.33 -7.14
N GLU A 176 14.33 -7.77 -8.17
CA GLU A 176 14.93 -7.61 -9.49
C GLU A 176 16.10 -6.62 -9.47
N THR A 177 15.95 -5.50 -8.75
CA THR A 177 17.02 -4.51 -8.60
C THR A 177 18.22 -5.09 -7.89
N LEU A 178 18.01 -5.83 -6.78
CA LEU A 178 19.11 -6.52 -6.08
C LEU A 178 19.78 -7.57 -6.95
N GLY A 179 19.00 -8.29 -7.77
CA GLY A 179 19.55 -9.20 -8.77
C GLY A 179 20.43 -8.48 -9.79
N ALA A 180 19.99 -7.33 -10.29
CA ALA A 180 20.75 -6.55 -11.26
C ALA A 180 22.05 -5.95 -10.69
N VAL A 181 22.05 -5.54 -9.44
CA VAL A 181 23.26 -5.00 -8.76
C VAL A 181 24.29 -6.10 -8.49
N SER A 182 23.86 -7.37 -8.43
CA SER A 182 24.74 -8.51 -8.14
C SER A 182 25.56 -8.99 -9.36
N PHE A 183 25.30 -8.46 -10.55
CA PHE A 183 26.02 -8.74 -11.80
C PHE A 183 26.95 -7.60 -12.19
#